data_65201c6969bd26a9b215e2c215e5c1ef
#
_entry.id   65201c6969bd26a9b215e2c215e5c1ef
#
_cell.length_a   1.000
_cell.length_b   1.000
_cell.length_c   1.000
_cell.angle_alpha   90.00
_cell.angle_beta   90.00
_cell.angle_gamma   90.00
#
_symmetry.space_group_name_H-M   'P 1'
#
loop_
_entity.id
_entity.type
_entity.pdbx_description
1 polymer ?
#
loop_
_entity_poly.entity_id
_entity_poly.type
_entity_poly.pdbx_seq_one_letter_code
_entity_poly.pdbx_strand_id
1 'polypeptide(L)'
;MRADKILLIELKMEAQFMENKGVILNKFETIEKCINRINEEYDGDCKNLKDYRKMDMILLNLQRACEAVLDLALYVVSTRKLGLPQTKREAFIILEESGIIDKTMSRNMQGMVGFRNIAVHDYKEIDEEILKDVIENHLGDLLDFARVLLNQN
;
A
#
# COMPACT_ATOMS: atom_id res chain seq x y z
N MET A 1 -20.54 38.43 9.68
CA MET A 1 -20.31 37.86 8.33
C MET A 1 -18.96 37.17 8.17
N ARG A 2 -17.85 37.74 8.64
CA ARG A 2 -16.53 37.08 8.56
C ARG A 2 -16.45 35.83 9.43
N ALA A 3 -17.07 35.84 10.62
CA ALA A 3 -17.06 34.70 11.55
C ALA A 3 -17.78 33.47 10.96
N ASP A 4 -18.88 33.67 10.24
CA ASP A 4 -19.64 32.59 9.62
C ASP A 4 -18.86 31.94 8.46
N LYS A 5 -18.12 32.73 7.69
CA LYS A 5 -17.27 32.20 6.60
C LYS A 5 -16.10 31.42 7.14
N ILE A 6 -15.48 31.89 8.22
CA ILE A 6 -14.37 31.15 8.87
C ILE A 6 -14.86 29.84 9.42
N LEU A 7 -16.00 29.81 10.12
CA LEU A 7 -16.60 28.61 10.66
C LEU A 7 -16.94 27.61 9.55
N LEU A 8 -17.49 28.07 8.43
CA LEU A 8 -17.80 27.23 7.29
C LEU A 8 -16.54 26.59 6.69
N ILE A 9 -15.46 27.36 6.57
CA ILE A 9 -14.16 26.86 6.10
C ILE A 9 -13.62 25.81 7.05
N GLU A 10 -13.65 26.07 8.36
CA GLU A 10 -13.20 25.11 9.38
C GLU A 10 -13.99 23.81 9.31
N LEU A 11 -15.32 23.87 9.19
CA LEU A 11 -16.17 22.69 9.06
C LEU A 11 -15.87 21.90 7.80
N LYS A 12 -15.60 22.57 6.69
CA LYS A 12 -15.22 21.92 5.44
C LYS A 12 -13.86 21.24 5.56
N MET A 13 -12.90 21.86 6.24
CA MET A 13 -11.58 21.29 6.47
C MET A 13 -11.66 20.06 7.36
N GLU A 14 -12.47 20.10 8.42
CA GLU A 14 -12.70 18.93 9.30
C GLU A 14 -13.35 17.78 8.54
N ALA A 15 -14.38 18.07 7.74
CA ALA A 15 -15.06 17.07 6.93
C ALA A 15 -14.08 16.40 5.94
N GLN A 16 -13.22 17.18 5.29
CA GLN A 16 -12.21 16.67 4.37
C GLN A 16 -11.17 15.81 5.10
N PHE A 17 -10.75 16.25 6.29
CA PHE A 17 -9.82 15.49 7.12
C PHE A 17 -10.39 14.12 7.51
N MET A 18 -11.65 14.08 7.92
CA MET A 18 -12.34 12.83 8.29
C MET A 18 -12.52 11.92 7.08
N GLU A 19 -12.85 12.48 5.92
CA GLU A 19 -12.96 11.73 4.67
C GLU A 19 -11.61 11.11 4.28
N ASN A 20 -10.52 11.86 4.38
CA ASN A 20 -9.18 11.36 4.10
C ASN A 20 -8.80 10.21 5.01
N LYS A 21 -9.07 10.31 6.31
CA LYS A 21 -8.85 9.22 7.27
C LYS A 21 -9.67 7.99 6.91
N GLY A 22 -10.92 8.17 6.51
CA GLY A 22 -11.79 7.07 6.10
C GLY A 22 -11.26 6.30 4.90
N VAL A 23 -10.75 7.01 3.89
CA VAL A 23 -10.14 6.39 2.71
C VAL A 23 -8.89 5.59 3.11
N ILE A 24 -8.02 6.17 3.92
CA ILE A 24 -6.79 5.51 4.36
C ILE A 24 -7.12 4.27 5.20
N LEU A 25 -8.06 4.39 6.13
CA LEU A 25 -8.48 3.26 6.97
C LEU A 25 -9.08 2.13 6.13
N ASN A 26 -9.90 2.45 5.14
CA ASN A 26 -10.48 1.45 4.24
C ASN A 26 -9.40 0.66 3.51
N LYS A 27 -8.39 1.35 2.98
CA LYS A 27 -7.27 0.69 2.30
C LYS A 27 -6.41 -0.11 3.26
N PHE A 28 -6.21 0.38 4.48
CA PHE A 28 -5.53 -0.37 5.54
C PHE A 28 -6.22 -1.70 5.80
N GLU A 29 -7.53 -1.70 5.94
CA GLU A 29 -8.33 -2.91 6.16
C GLU A 29 -8.22 -3.87 4.97
N THR A 30 -8.21 -3.36 3.74
CA THR A 30 -8.02 -4.17 2.54
C THR A 30 -6.65 -4.86 2.55
N ILE A 31 -5.60 -4.12 2.87
CA ILE A 31 -4.23 -4.66 2.96
C ILE A 31 -4.18 -5.75 4.03
N GLU A 32 -4.74 -5.49 5.21
CA GLU A 32 -4.77 -6.44 6.31
C GLU A 32 -5.47 -7.75 5.93
N LYS A 33 -6.63 -7.66 5.29
CA LYS A 33 -7.37 -8.84 4.82
C LYS A 33 -6.56 -9.65 3.80
N CYS A 34 -5.91 -8.96 2.87
CA CYS A 34 -5.07 -9.63 1.86
C CYS A 34 -3.89 -10.35 2.51
N ILE A 35 -3.23 -9.71 3.47
CA ILE A 35 -2.10 -10.31 4.19
C ILE A 35 -2.57 -11.53 4.99
N ASN A 36 -3.70 -11.44 5.65
CA ASN A 36 -4.26 -12.56 6.40
C ASN A 36 -4.54 -13.76 5.50
N ARG A 37 -5.11 -13.53 4.31
CA ARG A 37 -5.36 -14.60 3.33
C ARG A 37 -4.07 -15.22 2.81
N ILE A 38 -3.05 -14.42 2.57
CA ILE A 38 -1.74 -14.91 2.16
C ILE A 38 -1.18 -15.84 3.24
N ASN A 39 -1.22 -15.40 4.49
CA ASN A 39 -0.70 -16.19 5.61
C ASN A 39 -1.49 -17.49 5.83
N GLU A 40 -2.81 -17.46 5.65
CA GLU A 40 -3.65 -18.67 5.73
C GLU A 40 -3.25 -19.71 4.68
N GLU A 41 -3.07 -19.27 3.43
CA GLU A 41 -2.70 -20.17 2.34
C GLU A 41 -1.26 -20.66 2.45
N TYR A 42 -0.36 -19.80 2.89
CA TYR A 42 1.05 -20.15 3.09
C TYR A 42 1.26 -21.06 4.29
N ASP A 43 0.56 -20.78 5.38
CA ASP A 43 0.56 -21.57 6.62
C ASP A 43 1.97 -21.88 7.17
N GLY A 44 2.89 -20.93 7.01
CA GLY A 44 4.26 -21.06 7.51
C GLY A 44 5.12 -22.11 6.80
N ASP A 45 4.66 -22.69 5.70
CA ASP A 45 5.35 -23.76 4.99
C ASP A 45 5.52 -23.44 3.50
N CYS A 46 6.77 -23.26 3.08
CA CYS A 46 7.10 -22.94 1.69
C CYS A 46 6.68 -24.04 0.69
N LYS A 47 6.45 -25.26 1.14
CA LYS A 47 5.92 -26.34 0.28
C LYS A 47 4.54 -25.98 -0.29
N ASN A 48 3.77 -25.14 0.40
CA ASN A 48 2.48 -24.69 -0.06
C ASN A 48 2.58 -23.84 -1.34
N LEU A 49 3.75 -23.26 -1.65
CA LEU A 49 3.98 -22.54 -2.89
C LEU A 49 3.98 -23.44 -4.13
N LYS A 50 4.11 -24.74 -3.95
CA LYS A 50 4.05 -25.73 -5.04
C LYS A 50 2.62 -26.17 -5.37
N ASP A 51 1.66 -25.84 -4.50
CA ASP A 51 0.24 -26.07 -4.76
C ASP A 51 -0.29 -24.91 -5.61
N TYR A 52 -0.76 -25.20 -6.82
CA TYR A 52 -1.22 -24.19 -7.77
C TYR A 52 -2.36 -23.32 -7.22
N ARG A 53 -3.31 -23.92 -6.51
CA ARG A 53 -4.45 -23.19 -5.96
C ARG A 53 -4.00 -22.21 -4.88
N LYS A 54 -3.13 -22.66 -4.00
CA LYS A 54 -2.58 -21.81 -2.94
C LYS A 54 -1.72 -20.71 -3.53
N MET A 55 -0.88 -21.03 -4.50
CA MET A 55 -0.06 -20.06 -5.20
C MET A 55 -0.91 -18.98 -5.88
N ASP A 56 -1.98 -19.37 -6.58
CA ASP A 56 -2.90 -18.44 -7.22
C ASP A 56 -3.52 -17.49 -6.21
N MET A 57 -3.98 -18.01 -5.07
CA MET A 57 -4.58 -17.19 -4.00
C MET A 57 -3.56 -16.25 -3.38
N ILE A 58 -2.35 -16.72 -3.15
CA ILE A 58 -1.26 -15.89 -2.59
C ILE A 58 -0.94 -14.75 -3.54
N LEU A 59 -0.74 -15.03 -4.81
CA LEU A 59 -0.37 -14.01 -5.80
C LEU A 59 -1.49 -13.00 -6.03
N LEU A 60 -2.75 -13.46 -6.07
CA LEU A 60 -3.89 -12.57 -6.22
C LEU A 60 -4.00 -11.60 -5.04
N ASN A 61 -3.84 -12.09 -3.82
CA ASN A 61 -3.92 -11.25 -2.62
C ASN A 61 -2.71 -10.33 -2.49
N LEU A 62 -1.52 -10.78 -2.87
CA LEU A 62 -0.34 -9.94 -2.92
C LEU A 62 -0.53 -8.79 -3.92
N GLN A 63 -1.07 -9.08 -5.10
CA GLN A 63 -1.40 -8.08 -6.11
C GLN A 63 -2.38 -7.03 -5.56
N ARG A 64 -3.45 -7.49 -4.91
CA ARG A 64 -4.46 -6.59 -4.31
C ARG A 64 -3.87 -5.71 -3.21
N ALA A 65 -3.02 -6.26 -2.37
CA ALA A 65 -2.36 -5.50 -1.31
C ALA A 65 -1.44 -4.42 -1.89
N CYS A 66 -0.65 -4.75 -2.91
CA CYS A 66 0.24 -3.79 -3.57
C CYS A 66 -0.55 -2.70 -4.30
N GLU A 67 -1.66 -3.04 -4.93
CA GLU A 67 -2.54 -2.06 -5.57
C GLU A 67 -3.14 -1.09 -4.55
N ALA A 68 -3.56 -1.59 -3.38
CA ALA A 68 -4.07 -0.74 -2.31
C ALA A 68 -2.99 0.23 -1.80
N VAL A 69 -1.75 -0.24 -1.66
CA VAL A 69 -0.61 0.62 -1.28
C VAL A 69 -0.37 1.71 -2.31
N LEU A 70 -0.39 1.37 -3.60
CA LEU A 70 -0.25 2.34 -4.69
C LEU A 70 -1.38 3.37 -4.68
N ASP A 71 -2.62 2.91 -4.52
CA ASP A 71 -3.78 3.79 -4.44
C ASP A 71 -3.65 4.78 -3.28
N LEU A 72 -3.17 4.31 -2.12
CA LEU A 72 -2.91 5.17 -0.97
C LEU A 72 -1.84 6.22 -1.28
N ALA A 73 -0.73 5.81 -1.88
CA ALA A 73 0.35 6.75 -2.22
C ALA A 73 -0.15 7.83 -3.16
N LEU A 74 -0.85 7.44 -4.22
CA LEU A 74 -1.41 8.37 -5.20
C LEU A 74 -2.47 9.28 -4.58
N TYR A 75 -3.31 8.74 -3.70
CA TYR A 75 -4.34 9.51 -3.00
C TYR A 75 -3.72 10.61 -2.13
N VAL A 76 -2.71 10.30 -1.33
CA VAL A 76 -2.05 11.29 -0.47
C VAL A 76 -1.31 12.34 -1.29
N VAL A 77 -0.59 11.92 -2.33
CA VAL A 77 0.10 12.86 -3.25
C VAL A 77 -0.90 13.83 -3.87
N SER A 78 -2.05 13.33 -4.31
CA SER A 78 -3.10 14.13 -4.93
C SER A 78 -3.78 15.08 -3.94
N THR A 79 -4.25 14.55 -2.80
CA THR A 79 -5.01 15.34 -1.82
C THR A 79 -4.17 16.42 -1.14
N ARG A 80 -2.89 16.17 -0.95
CA ARG A 80 -1.95 17.13 -0.37
C ARG A 80 -1.23 17.98 -1.42
N LYS A 81 -1.52 17.77 -2.71
CA LYS A 81 -0.94 18.53 -3.83
C LYS A 81 0.58 18.53 -3.81
N LEU A 82 1.16 17.36 -3.61
CA LEU A 82 2.61 17.20 -3.47
C LEU A 82 3.36 17.15 -4.81
N GLY A 83 2.66 16.84 -5.91
CA GLY A 83 3.25 16.76 -7.23
C GLY A 83 2.42 15.91 -8.18
N LEU A 84 2.95 15.72 -9.38
CA LEU A 84 2.33 14.90 -10.43
C LEU A 84 3.27 13.73 -10.77
N PRO A 85 3.02 12.53 -10.24
CA PRO A 85 3.87 11.40 -10.57
C PRO A 85 3.72 11.01 -12.04
N GLN A 86 4.83 10.81 -12.73
CA GLN A 86 4.88 10.36 -14.12
C GLN A 86 4.74 8.84 -14.22
N THR A 87 5.14 8.14 -13.15
CA THR A 87 4.97 6.70 -12.99
C THR A 87 4.37 6.41 -11.62
N LYS A 88 3.80 5.22 -11.46
CA LYS A 88 3.23 4.81 -10.17
C LYS A 88 4.28 4.77 -9.05
N ARG A 89 5.50 4.35 -9.37
CA ARG A 89 6.61 4.29 -8.40
C ARG A 89 7.04 5.67 -7.92
N GLU A 90 6.91 6.67 -8.78
CA GLU A 90 7.27 8.05 -8.46
C GLU A 90 6.44 8.63 -7.31
N ALA A 91 5.24 8.11 -7.08
CA ALA A 91 4.42 8.52 -5.95
C ALA A 91 5.16 8.31 -4.62
N PHE A 92 5.87 7.19 -4.47
CA PHE A 92 6.66 6.91 -3.26
C PHE A 92 7.85 7.86 -3.12
N ILE A 93 8.49 8.20 -4.23
CA ILE A 93 9.59 9.17 -4.26
C ILE A 93 9.10 10.55 -3.81
N ILE A 94 7.93 10.97 -4.30
CA ILE A 94 7.31 12.25 -3.91
C ILE A 94 7.01 12.25 -2.40
N LEU A 95 6.46 11.16 -1.86
CA LEU A 95 6.20 11.04 -0.42
C LEU A 95 7.48 11.10 0.40
N GLU A 96 8.55 10.48 -0.08
CA GLU A 96 9.87 10.53 0.55
C GLU A 96 10.42 11.97 0.56
N GLU A 97 10.41 12.62 -0.59
CA GLU A 97 10.90 14.01 -0.73
C GLU A 97 10.10 15.01 0.10
N SER A 98 8.82 14.71 0.32
CA SER A 98 7.94 15.53 1.17
C SER A 98 8.09 15.24 2.65
N GLY A 99 8.93 14.29 3.04
CA GLY A 99 9.17 13.93 4.44
C GLY A 99 8.07 13.10 5.09
N ILE A 100 7.12 12.57 4.31
CA ILE A 100 6.00 11.77 4.82
C ILE A 100 6.45 10.35 5.15
N ILE A 101 7.30 9.77 4.31
CA ILE A 101 7.92 8.47 4.55
C ILE A 101 9.44 8.61 4.46
N ASP A 102 10.16 7.70 5.10
CA ASP A 102 11.61 7.69 5.02
C ASP A 102 12.10 6.95 3.76
N LYS A 103 13.39 7.03 3.51
CA LYS A 103 14.04 6.43 2.36
C LYS A 103 13.90 4.90 2.32
N THR A 104 13.99 4.26 3.49
CA THR A 104 13.86 2.81 3.60
C THR A 104 12.46 2.35 3.21
N MET A 105 11.44 3.01 3.74
CA MET A 105 10.06 2.69 3.40
C MET A 105 9.77 2.94 1.91
N SER A 106 10.26 4.04 1.36
CA SER A 106 10.12 4.35 -0.08
C SER A 106 10.72 3.23 -0.94
N ARG A 107 11.93 2.79 -0.62
CA ARG A 107 12.60 1.70 -1.33
C ARG A 107 11.83 0.38 -1.22
N ASN A 108 11.35 0.06 -0.02
CA ASN A 108 10.60 -1.16 0.21
C ASN A 108 9.30 -1.18 -0.61
N MET A 109 8.58 -0.07 -0.63
CA MET A 109 7.33 0.03 -1.39
C MET A 109 7.59 -0.03 -2.90
N GLN A 110 8.62 0.64 -3.39
CA GLN A 110 9.00 0.54 -4.79
C GLN A 110 9.37 -0.89 -5.18
N GLY A 111 10.09 -1.59 -4.31
CA GLY A 111 10.44 -2.99 -4.51
C GLY A 111 9.23 -3.90 -4.58
N MET A 112 8.26 -3.71 -3.69
CA MET A 112 7.02 -4.49 -3.65
C MET A 112 6.20 -4.27 -4.93
N VAL A 113 6.08 -3.05 -5.40
CA VAL A 113 5.38 -2.73 -6.65
C VAL A 113 6.10 -3.36 -7.85
N GLY A 114 7.42 -3.31 -7.89
CA GLY A 114 8.22 -3.97 -8.92
C GLY A 114 8.00 -5.47 -8.94
N PHE A 115 7.99 -6.09 -7.77
CA PHE A 115 7.71 -7.53 -7.63
C PHE A 115 6.29 -7.87 -8.10
N ARG A 116 5.30 -7.07 -7.72
CA ARG A 116 3.90 -7.24 -8.17
C ARG A 116 3.80 -7.24 -9.70
N ASN A 117 4.53 -6.35 -10.37
CA ASN A 117 4.51 -6.28 -11.83
C ASN A 117 5.05 -7.56 -12.47
N ILE A 118 6.11 -8.14 -11.92
CA ILE A 118 6.65 -9.42 -12.37
C ILE A 118 5.62 -10.54 -12.14
N ALA A 119 5.01 -10.56 -10.96
CA ALA A 119 4.02 -11.58 -10.59
C ALA A 119 2.78 -11.57 -11.49
N VAL A 120 2.37 -10.39 -11.99
CA VAL A 120 1.21 -10.26 -12.88
C VAL A 120 1.52 -10.63 -14.31
N HIS A 121 2.71 -10.23 -14.82
CA HIS A 121 3.05 -10.37 -16.23
C HIS A 121 3.77 -11.67 -16.57
N ASP A 122 4.40 -12.31 -15.59
CA ASP A 122 5.19 -13.50 -15.84
C ASP A 122 5.12 -14.49 -14.68
N TYR A 123 3.92 -15.00 -14.47
CA TYR A 123 3.59 -15.97 -13.43
C TYR A 123 4.54 -17.19 -13.41
N LYS A 124 5.01 -17.63 -14.59
CA LYS A 124 5.87 -18.81 -14.72
C LYS A 124 7.31 -18.58 -14.29
N GLU A 125 7.74 -17.32 -14.23
CA GLU A 125 9.10 -16.96 -13.90
C GLU A 125 9.27 -16.43 -12.46
N ILE A 126 8.24 -16.59 -11.62
CA ILE A 126 8.35 -16.16 -10.22
C ILE A 126 9.37 -17.04 -9.51
N ASP A 127 10.39 -16.38 -8.98
CA ASP A 127 11.36 -17.02 -8.12
C ASP A 127 10.71 -17.33 -6.77
N GLU A 128 10.54 -18.63 -6.47
CA GLU A 128 9.91 -19.06 -5.21
C GLU A 128 10.69 -18.60 -3.98
N GLU A 129 12.01 -18.50 -4.06
CA GLU A 129 12.83 -18.00 -2.95
C GLU A 129 12.54 -16.52 -2.66
N ILE A 130 12.37 -15.71 -3.70
CA ILE A 130 11.99 -14.30 -3.54
C ILE A 130 10.58 -14.21 -2.97
N LEU A 131 9.64 -14.99 -3.48
CA LEU A 131 8.27 -15.00 -2.98
C LEU A 131 8.21 -15.42 -1.52
N LYS A 132 8.96 -16.44 -1.14
CA LYS A 132 9.09 -16.88 0.24
C LYS A 132 9.59 -15.74 1.14
N ASP A 133 10.64 -15.05 0.72
CA ASP A 133 11.20 -13.91 1.47
C ASP A 133 10.17 -12.79 1.62
N VAL A 134 9.43 -12.47 0.56
CA VAL A 134 8.37 -11.47 0.60
C VAL A 134 7.30 -11.85 1.63
N ILE A 135 6.82 -13.09 1.59
CA ILE A 135 5.77 -13.56 2.50
C ILE A 135 6.25 -13.57 3.95
N GLU A 136 7.45 -14.07 4.20
CA GLU A 136 7.95 -14.25 5.56
C GLU A 136 8.46 -12.96 6.19
N ASN A 137 8.98 -12.01 5.39
CA ASN A 137 9.70 -10.86 5.92
C ASN A 137 9.19 -9.49 5.49
N HIS A 138 8.34 -9.38 4.46
CA HIS A 138 8.02 -8.08 3.86
C HIS A 138 6.53 -7.72 3.81
N LEU A 139 5.63 -8.63 4.14
CA LEU A 139 4.20 -8.30 4.14
C LEU A 139 3.84 -7.21 5.16
N GLY A 140 4.52 -7.22 6.32
CA GLY A 140 4.32 -6.20 7.35
C GLY A 140 4.68 -4.79 6.89
N ASP A 141 5.60 -4.65 5.94
CA ASP A 141 6.00 -3.35 5.40
C ASP A 141 4.82 -2.63 4.73
N LEU A 142 3.91 -3.39 4.10
CA LEU A 142 2.71 -2.82 3.48
C LEU A 142 1.76 -2.21 4.53
N LEU A 143 1.59 -2.87 5.66
CA LEU A 143 0.79 -2.36 6.78
C LEU A 143 1.45 -1.17 7.44
N ASP A 144 2.78 -1.21 7.61
CA ASP A 144 3.54 -0.10 8.19
C ASP A 144 3.42 1.16 7.37
N PHE A 145 3.46 1.04 6.03
CA PHE A 145 3.22 2.16 5.13
C PHE A 145 1.84 2.79 5.37
N ALA A 146 0.81 1.98 5.40
CA ALA A 146 -0.56 2.46 5.63
C ALA A 146 -0.70 3.12 7.02
N ARG A 147 -0.06 2.56 8.06
CA ARG A 147 -0.05 3.16 9.40
C ARG A 147 0.60 4.53 9.42
N VAL A 148 1.72 4.69 8.75
CA VAL A 148 2.40 5.99 8.68
C VAL A 148 1.48 7.03 8.06
N LEU A 149 0.79 6.69 6.97
CA LEU A 149 -0.16 7.60 6.34
C LEU A 149 -1.37 7.88 7.21
N LEU A 150 -1.87 6.88 7.94
CA LEU A 150 -3.01 7.06 8.85
C LEU A 150 -2.70 7.98 10.02
N ASN A 151 -1.47 7.95 10.51
CA ASN A 151 -1.01 8.76 11.65
C ASN A 151 -0.53 10.16 11.27
N GLN A 152 -0.48 10.48 9.98
CA GLN A 152 -0.16 11.82 9.50
C GLN A 152 -1.38 12.73 9.62
N ASN A 153 -1.21 13.86 10.25
CA ASN A 153 -2.27 14.86 10.41
C ASN A 153 -2.13 15.98 9.39
#